data_8dcaeaf44dcc74d5c356a2a50116c38d
#
_entry.id   8dcaeaf44dcc74d5c356a2a50116c38d
#
_cell.length_a   1.000
_cell.length_b   1.000
_cell.length_c   1.000
_cell.angle_alpha   90.00
_cell.angle_beta   90.00
_cell.angle_gamma   90.00
#
_symmetry.space_group_name_H-M   'P 1'
#
loop_
_entity.id
_entity.type
_entity.pdbx_description
1 polymer ?
#
loop_
_entity_poly.entity_id
_entity_poly.type
_entity_poly.pdbx_seq_one_letter_code
_entity_poly.pdbx_strand_id
1 'polypeptide(L)'
;IEEILNLCDTGKVDVEGIIVQNLKKPQRSYIGSGKLQESKREAKALKIDVIIVDDELSPNQQKYLEDFFKIKIVDRTALILDIFASRAKSKEGRLQVGLAQMQFLLPRLAGQWSHLERLDGGIGTRGPGETQIETDRRLVRNSIKKIKKDLEKVKTSRNTQRNRRIKNSFNISLVGYTNAGKSTIFELLTKKNTLSSNMLFSTLDTRIGKVHFGNSKKCTISDTVGFVDKLPTVLVDAFKATLEELKYSDLLLHIVDCSNPNFIRHIEVVNELLDDLDLEKKEMLYVFNKIDKLN
;
A
#
# COMPACT_ATOMS: atom_id res chain seq x y z
N ILE A 1 4.67 -13.82 8.46
CA ILE A 1 4.86 -13.16 9.78
C ILE A 1 5.90 -12.04 9.66
N GLU A 2 7.09 -12.29 9.14
CA GLU A 2 8.15 -11.28 9.03
C GLU A 2 7.69 -10.01 8.29
N GLU A 3 6.93 -10.15 7.22
CA GLU A 3 6.45 -9.02 6.43
C GLU A 3 5.51 -8.11 7.22
N ILE A 4 4.54 -8.67 7.98
CA ILE A 4 3.65 -7.85 8.80
C ILE A 4 4.39 -7.15 9.94
N LEU A 5 5.40 -7.78 10.51
CA LEU A 5 6.26 -7.15 11.51
C LEU A 5 7.02 -5.95 10.92
N ASN A 6 7.56 -6.09 9.72
CA ASN A 6 8.21 -4.99 9.00
C ASN A 6 7.23 -3.87 8.63
N LEU A 7 5.96 -4.21 8.33
CA LEU A 7 4.89 -3.21 8.14
C LEU A 7 4.58 -2.47 9.44
N CYS A 8 4.47 -3.18 10.57
CA CYS A 8 4.26 -2.57 11.88
C CYS A 8 5.40 -1.60 12.25
N ASP A 9 6.66 -2.04 12.11
CA ASP A 9 7.84 -1.19 12.34
C ASP A 9 7.81 0.06 11.46
N THR A 10 7.51 -0.10 10.16
CA THR A 10 7.38 1.02 9.22
C THR A 10 6.24 1.98 9.61
N GLY A 11 5.14 1.44 10.14
CA GLY A 11 3.99 2.18 10.69
C GLY A 11 4.24 2.74 12.09
N LYS A 12 5.41 2.49 12.68
CA LYS A 12 5.78 2.88 14.05
C LYS A 12 4.83 2.31 15.10
N VAL A 13 4.51 1.05 14.94
CA VAL A 13 3.68 0.28 15.88
C VAL A 13 4.57 -0.71 16.62
N ASP A 14 4.59 -0.62 17.93
CA ASP A 14 5.29 -1.57 18.79
C ASP A 14 4.46 -2.85 18.92
N VAL A 15 5.09 -4.01 18.66
CA VAL A 15 4.41 -5.31 18.64
C VAL A 15 4.69 -6.04 19.96
N GLU A 16 3.68 -6.15 20.80
CA GLU A 16 3.76 -6.80 22.12
C GLU A 16 3.52 -8.30 22.07
N GLY A 17 2.82 -8.80 21.03
CA GLY A 17 2.54 -10.22 20.90
C GLY A 17 2.04 -10.60 19.50
N ILE A 18 2.16 -11.87 19.18
CA ILE A 18 1.77 -12.43 17.87
C ILE A 18 0.89 -13.65 18.10
N ILE A 19 -0.27 -13.67 17.45
CA ILE A 19 -1.18 -14.80 17.46
C ILE A 19 -1.29 -15.36 16.06
N VAL A 20 -0.98 -16.66 15.92
CA VAL A 20 -1.04 -17.36 14.64
C VAL A 20 -2.10 -18.44 14.71
N GLN A 21 -2.92 -18.52 13.68
CA GLN A 21 -3.87 -19.59 13.51
C GLN A 21 -3.98 -19.98 12.02
N ASN A 22 -3.79 -21.27 11.74
CA ASN A 22 -4.04 -21.82 10.41
C ASN A 22 -5.52 -22.23 10.31
N LEU A 23 -6.28 -21.60 9.43
CA LEU A 23 -7.66 -21.92 9.16
C LEU A 23 -7.82 -22.43 7.72
N LYS A 24 -8.57 -23.51 7.53
CA LYS A 24 -8.87 -24.02 6.19
C LYS A 24 -9.83 -23.13 5.41
N LYS A 25 -10.67 -22.35 6.10
CA LYS A 25 -11.65 -21.41 5.50
C LYS A 25 -11.79 -20.17 6.40
N PRO A 26 -11.94 -18.98 5.83
CA PRO A 26 -12.25 -17.78 6.59
C PRO A 26 -13.57 -17.95 7.36
N GLN A 27 -13.58 -17.58 8.65
CA GLN A 27 -14.78 -17.59 9.49
C GLN A 27 -15.33 -16.17 9.61
N ARG A 28 -16.61 -16.06 10.05
CA ARG A 28 -17.22 -14.74 10.34
C ARG A 28 -16.45 -13.96 11.39
N SER A 29 -15.88 -14.67 12.36
CA SER A 29 -15.05 -14.11 13.43
C SER A 29 -13.57 -13.94 13.04
N TYR A 30 -13.19 -14.22 11.79
CA TYR A 30 -11.83 -14.25 11.27
C TYR A 30 -10.97 -15.37 11.87
N ILE A 31 -10.97 -15.56 13.19
CA ILE A 31 -10.31 -16.67 13.91
C ILE A 31 -11.30 -17.53 14.66
N GLY A 32 -10.90 -18.75 15.04
CA GLY A 32 -11.75 -19.68 15.79
C GLY A 32 -12.13 -19.16 17.17
N SER A 33 -13.31 -19.55 17.67
CA SER A 33 -13.87 -19.04 18.92
C SER A 33 -12.99 -19.24 20.15
N GLY A 34 -12.33 -20.39 20.26
CA GLY A 34 -11.38 -20.66 21.35
C GLY A 34 -10.19 -19.73 21.32
N LYS A 35 -9.57 -19.56 20.14
CA LYS A 35 -8.43 -18.65 19.94
C LYS A 35 -8.83 -17.19 20.15
N LEU A 36 -10.04 -16.83 19.76
CA LEU A 36 -10.61 -15.49 19.97
C LEU A 36 -10.68 -15.14 21.47
N GLN A 37 -11.12 -16.08 22.33
CA GLN A 37 -11.19 -15.88 23.76
C GLN A 37 -9.81 -15.80 24.43
N GLU A 38 -8.87 -16.65 23.99
CA GLU A 38 -7.47 -16.61 24.41
C GLU A 38 -6.85 -15.24 24.10
N SER A 39 -6.95 -14.82 22.83
CA SER A 39 -6.45 -13.52 22.35
C SER A 39 -7.02 -12.34 23.14
N LYS A 40 -8.31 -12.41 23.55
CA LYS A 40 -8.92 -11.35 24.35
C LYS A 40 -8.31 -11.26 25.75
N ARG A 41 -8.00 -12.40 26.36
CA ARG A 41 -7.34 -12.44 27.69
C ARG A 41 -5.93 -11.86 27.61
N GLU A 42 -5.15 -12.26 26.59
CA GLU A 42 -3.80 -11.76 26.37
C GLU A 42 -3.80 -10.24 26.08
N ALA A 43 -4.64 -9.78 25.15
CA ALA A 43 -4.75 -8.35 24.82
C ALA A 43 -5.09 -7.50 26.05
N LYS A 44 -5.96 -8.02 26.94
CA LYS A 44 -6.30 -7.34 28.20
C LYS A 44 -5.13 -7.34 29.19
N ALA A 45 -4.41 -8.45 29.32
CA ALA A 45 -3.26 -8.59 30.21
C ALA A 45 -2.10 -7.66 29.79
N LEU A 46 -1.85 -7.56 28.49
CA LEU A 46 -0.81 -6.72 27.90
C LEU A 46 -1.25 -5.25 27.70
N LYS A 47 -2.50 -4.91 28.00
CA LYS A 47 -3.08 -3.56 27.81
C LYS A 47 -2.92 -3.03 26.40
N ILE A 48 -3.26 -3.87 25.42
CA ILE A 48 -3.10 -3.57 23.99
C ILE A 48 -4.06 -2.45 23.57
N ASP A 49 -3.54 -1.45 22.84
CA ASP A 49 -4.31 -0.32 22.30
C ASP A 49 -4.91 -0.63 20.93
N VAL A 50 -4.24 -1.48 20.13
CA VAL A 50 -4.64 -1.82 18.77
C VAL A 50 -4.34 -3.28 18.46
N ILE A 51 -5.22 -3.93 17.71
CA ILE A 51 -4.97 -5.27 17.15
C ILE A 51 -4.82 -5.13 15.63
N ILE A 52 -3.71 -5.65 15.12
CA ILE A 52 -3.44 -5.67 13.68
C ILE A 52 -3.71 -7.06 13.13
N VAL A 53 -4.39 -7.11 11.99
CA VAL A 53 -4.76 -8.35 11.29
C VAL A 53 -4.04 -8.40 9.96
N ASP A 54 -3.30 -9.49 9.70
CA ASP A 54 -2.48 -9.66 8.48
C ASP A 54 -3.26 -10.14 7.25
N ASP A 55 -4.52 -9.78 7.16
CA ASP A 55 -5.37 -9.98 5.99
C ASP A 55 -6.31 -8.77 5.83
N GLU A 56 -6.95 -8.66 4.67
CA GLU A 56 -8.03 -7.70 4.46
C GLU A 56 -9.31 -8.21 5.12
N LEU A 57 -9.89 -7.42 6.01
CA LEU A 57 -11.14 -7.72 6.68
C LEU A 57 -12.33 -7.16 5.91
N SER A 58 -13.40 -7.94 5.81
CA SER A 58 -14.69 -7.36 5.44
C SER A 58 -15.18 -6.37 6.52
N PRO A 59 -16.01 -5.37 6.17
CA PRO A 59 -16.57 -4.43 7.14
C PRO A 59 -17.28 -5.12 8.30
N ASN A 60 -17.97 -6.24 8.03
CA ASN A 60 -18.66 -7.01 9.06
C ASN A 60 -17.71 -7.75 10.00
N GLN A 61 -16.59 -8.29 9.48
CA GLN A 61 -15.58 -8.92 10.31
C GLN A 61 -14.88 -7.91 11.20
N GLN A 62 -14.48 -6.78 10.65
CA GLN A 62 -13.87 -5.70 11.42
C GLN A 62 -14.78 -5.27 12.56
N LYS A 63 -16.05 -4.96 12.27
CA LYS A 63 -17.04 -4.58 13.29
C LYS A 63 -17.21 -5.67 14.35
N TYR A 64 -17.33 -6.93 13.95
CA TYR A 64 -17.45 -8.04 14.90
C TYR A 64 -16.27 -8.13 15.86
N LEU A 65 -15.04 -7.99 15.34
CA LEU A 65 -13.83 -8.03 16.15
C LEU A 65 -13.73 -6.81 17.09
N GLU A 66 -14.03 -5.60 16.63
CA GLU A 66 -14.08 -4.39 17.43
C GLU A 66 -15.12 -4.49 18.56
N ASP A 67 -16.31 -5.01 18.24
CA ASP A 67 -17.38 -5.25 19.23
C ASP A 67 -16.98 -6.31 20.27
N PHE A 68 -16.23 -7.33 19.84
CA PHE A 68 -15.79 -8.40 20.73
C PHE A 68 -14.62 -7.98 21.62
N PHE A 69 -13.56 -7.41 21.05
CA PHE A 69 -12.36 -7.02 21.81
C PHE A 69 -12.55 -5.72 22.60
N LYS A 70 -13.36 -4.80 22.10
CA LYS A 70 -13.47 -3.40 22.56
C LYS A 70 -12.16 -2.64 22.40
N ILE A 71 -11.38 -3.02 21.42
CA ILE A 71 -10.09 -2.47 21.02
C ILE A 71 -10.19 -2.17 19.53
N LYS A 72 -9.46 -1.15 19.06
CA LYS A 72 -9.39 -0.79 17.64
C LYS A 72 -8.77 -1.95 16.85
N ILE A 73 -9.42 -2.31 15.75
CA ILE A 73 -8.93 -3.32 14.81
C ILE A 73 -8.43 -2.62 13.55
N VAL A 74 -7.21 -2.89 13.16
CA VAL A 74 -6.57 -2.38 11.94
C VAL A 74 -6.22 -3.58 11.08
N ASP A 75 -6.78 -3.67 9.88
CA ASP A 75 -6.43 -4.71 8.93
C ASP A 75 -5.18 -4.33 8.12
N ARG A 76 -4.62 -5.29 7.38
CA ARG A 76 -3.43 -5.09 6.56
C ARG A 76 -3.61 -3.91 5.58
N THR A 77 -4.78 -3.78 4.97
CA THR A 77 -5.09 -2.69 4.03
C THR A 77 -5.05 -1.32 4.72
N ALA A 78 -5.65 -1.19 5.90
CA ALA A 78 -5.62 0.05 6.66
C ALA A 78 -4.20 0.44 7.08
N LEU A 79 -3.38 -0.54 7.53
CA LEU A 79 -1.99 -0.31 7.91
C LEU A 79 -1.16 0.20 6.73
N ILE A 80 -1.27 -0.44 5.56
CA ILE A 80 -0.55 -0.01 4.35
C ILE A 80 -1.01 1.38 3.91
N LEU A 81 -2.32 1.67 3.96
CA LEU A 81 -2.86 3.00 3.64
C LEU A 81 -2.31 4.09 4.56
N ASP A 82 -2.12 3.80 5.84
CA ASP A 82 -1.56 4.75 6.81
C ASP A 82 -0.07 5.00 6.55
N ILE A 83 0.70 3.94 6.28
CA ILE A 83 2.10 4.06 5.85
C ILE A 83 2.20 4.93 4.58
N PHE A 84 1.33 4.71 3.59
CA PHE A 84 1.33 5.48 2.35
C PHE A 84 0.94 6.94 2.59
N ALA A 85 -0.04 7.21 3.46
CA ALA A 85 -0.42 8.57 3.83
C ALA A 85 0.75 9.36 4.44
N SER A 86 1.55 8.70 5.29
CA SER A 86 2.74 9.31 5.88
C SER A 86 3.87 9.56 4.88
N ARG A 87 3.93 8.80 3.78
CA ARG A 87 4.98 8.86 2.75
C ARG A 87 4.64 9.74 1.56
N ALA A 88 3.38 10.01 1.29
CA ALA A 88 2.92 10.81 0.16
C ALA A 88 3.36 12.28 0.29
N LYS A 89 4.38 12.68 -0.47
CA LYS A 89 4.91 14.05 -0.48
C LYS A 89 4.37 14.87 -1.63
N SER A 90 4.20 14.28 -2.81
CA SER A 90 3.68 14.96 -3.99
C SER A 90 2.17 15.23 -3.88
N LYS A 91 1.70 16.21 -4.62
CA LYS A 91 0.25 16.47 -4.76
C LYS A 91 -0.48 15.24 -5.32
N GLU A 92 0.14 14.56 -6.27
CA GLU A 92 -0.43 13.36 -6.89
C GLU A 92 -0.50 12.20 -5.93
N GLY A 93 0.62 11.86 -5.25
CA GLY A 93 0.65 10.80 -4.25
C GLY A 93 -0.39 11.02 -3.14
N ARG A 94 -0.52 12.25 -2.64
CA ARG A 94 -1.57 12.59 -1.66
C ARG A 94 -2.98 12.40 -2.19
N LEU A 95 -3.24 12.74 -3.45
CA LEU A 95 -4.55 12.52 -4.08
C LEU A 95 -4.83 11.01 -4.28
N GLN A 96 -3.82 10.24 -4.69
CA GLN A 96 -3.94 8.79 -4.88
C GLN A 96 -4.23 8.08 -3.55
N VAL A 97 -3.43 8.36 -2.52
CA VAL A 97 -3.65 7.81 -1.18
C VAL A 97 -5.01 8.24 -0.62
N GLY A 98 -5.36 9.52 -0.74
CA GLY A 98 -6.67 10.02 -0.31
C GLY A 98 -7.83 9.34 -1.04
N LEU A 99 -7.68 9.04 -2.33
CA LEU A 99 -8.67 8.26 -3.09
C LEU A 99 -8.83 6.86 -2.50
N ALA A 100 -7.72 6.14 -2.29
CA ALA A 100 -7.73 4.79 -1.73
C ALA A 100 -8.34 4.78 -0.32
N GLN A 101 -7.97 5.73 0.55
CA GLN A 101 -8.55 5.86 1.88
C GLN A 101 -10.07 6.10 1.84
N MET A 102 -10.56 6.98 0.96
CA MET A 102 -11.99 7.22 0.83
C MET A 102 -12.75 6.02 0.27
N GLN A 103 -12.17 5.28 -0.67
CA GLN A 103 -12.74 4.04 -1.21
C GLN A 103 -12.78 2.94 -0.16
N PHE A 104 -11.74 2.79 0.64
CA PHE A 104 -11.65 1.84 1.75
C PHE A 104 -12.66 2.17 2.88
N LEU A 105 -12.82 3.45 3.19
CA LEU A 105 -13.72 3.93 4.25
C LEU A 105 -15.20 3.78 3.87
N LEU A 106 -15.56 4.03 2.60
CA LEU A 106 -16.96 4.12 2.16
C LEU A 106 -17.83 2.91 2.55
N PRO A 107 -17.41 1.62 2.38
CA PRO A 107 -18.19 0.47 2.82
C PRO A 107 -18.19 0.29 4.34
N ARG A 108 -17.24 0.87 5.06
CA ARG A 108 -17.04 0.75 6.51
C ARG A 108 -17.82 1.80 7.32
N LEU A 109 -18.32 2.86 6.70
CA LEU A 109 -19.09 3.93 7.37
C LEU A 109 -20.30 3.39 8.14
N ALA A 110 -21.03 2.43 7.59
CA ALA A 110 -22.20 1.86 8.26
C ALA A 110 -21.88 1.12 9.57
N GLY A 111 -20.63 0.64 9.73
CA GLY A 111 -20.17 -0.06 10.93
C GLY A 111 -19.73 0.84 12.07
N GLN A 112 -19.15 1.99 11.76
CA GLN A 112 -18.59 2.92 12.77
C GLN A 112 -19.68 3.69 13.53
N TRP A 113 -20.82 3.97 12.91
CA TRP A 113 -21.91 4.76 13.53
C TRP A 113 -22.71 4.03 14.61
N SER A 114 -22.75 2.71 14.59
CA SER A 114 -23.47 1.96 15.62
C SER A 114 -22.85 2.08 17.04
N HIS A 115 -21.61 2.57 17.13
CA HIS A 115 -20.98 2.90 18.41
C HIS A 115 -21.43 4.25 19.00
N LEU A 116 -21.72 5.22 18.14
CA LEU A 116 -22.17 6.56 18.56
C LEU A 116 -23.65 6.56 18.96
N GLU A 117 -24.49 5.77 18.29
CA GLU A 117 -25.92 5.62 18.64
C GLU A 117 -26.15 4.98 20.01
N ARG A 118 -25.22 4.16 20.52
CA ARG A 118 -25.33 3.56 21.85
C ARG A 118 -25.01 4.52 22.99
N LEU A 119 -24.37 5.65 22.70
CA LEU A 119 -24.05 6.69 23.70
C LEU A 119 -25.20 7.70 23.89
N ASP A 120 -26.10 7.83 22.90
CA ASP A 120 -27.27 8.72 22.94
C ASP A 120 -28.56 7.91 23.12
N GLY A 121 -28.76 7.34 24.31
CA GLY A 121 -29.87 6.46 24.67
C GLY A 121 -31.26 7.06 24.43
N GLY A 122 -31.93 6.62 23.36
CA GLY A 122 -33.32 6.92 23.07
C GLY A 122 -33.99 5.77 22.33
N ILE A 123 -34.87 5.01 23.03
CA ILE A 123 -35.72 3.97 22.46
C ILE A 123 -36.83 4.64 21.62
N GLY A 124 -36.85 4.42 20.28
CA GLY A 124 -38.07 4.48 19.50
C GLY A 124 -38.33 5.67 18.58
N THR A 125 -37.33 6.47 18.23
CA THR A 125 -37.47 7.43 17.12
C THR A 125 -36.57 7.02 15.97
N ARG A 126 -37.10 7.05 14.71
CA ARG A 126 -36.26 7.08 13.50
C ARG A 126 -35.26 8.20 13.71
N GLY A 127 -34.10 7.84 14.23
CA GLY A 127 -33.13 8.82 14.69
C GLY A 127 -32.48 9.55 13.52
N PRO A 128 -31.93 10.72 13.77
CA PRO A 128 -31.09 11.46 12.81
C PRO A 128 -29.89 10.62 12.29
N GLY A 129 -29.61 9.44 12.86
CA GLY A 129 -28.54 8.54 12.48
C GLY A 129 -28.62 8.00 11.06
N GLU A 130 -29.77 7.57 10.55
CA GLU A 130 -29.88 7.10 9.15
C GLU A 130 -29.63 8.23 8.15
N THR A 131 -30.17 9.41 8.41
CA THR A 131 -29.93 10.61 7.57
C THR A 131 -28.48 11.07 7.65
N GLN A 132 -27.82 10.88 8.78
CA GLN A 132 -26.43 11.27 8.98
C GLN A 132 -25.47 10.32 8.25
N ILE A 133 -25.70 9.00 8.32
CA ILE A 133 -24.94 8.00 7.54
C ILE A 133 -25.07 8.26 6.03
N GLU A 134 -26.29 8.57 5.55
CA GLU A 134 -26.48 8.91 4.12
C GLU A 134 -25.76 10.19 3.76
N THR A 135 -25.79 11.18 4.63
CA THR A 135 -25.07 12.45 4.42
C THR A 135 -23.56 12.20 4.35
N ASP A 136 -22.99 11.42 5.27
CA ASP A 136 -21.57 11.10 5.28
C ASP A 136 -21.16 10.27 4.06
N ARG A 137 -21.97 9.29 3.67
CA ARG A 137 -21.75 8.56 2.41
C ARG A 137 -21.75 9.47 1.21
N ARG A 138 -22.66 10.45 1.17
CA ARG A 138 -22.73 11.46 0.10
C ARG A 138 -21.49 12.34 0.09
N LEU A 139 -21.01 12.78 1.25
CA LEU A 139 -19.79 13.59 1.38
C LEU A 139 -18.55 12.81 0.90
N VAL A 140 -18.41 11.55 1.32
CA VAL A 140 -17.30 10.69 0.87
C VAL A 140 -17.38 10.43 -0.64
N ARG A 141 -18.55 10.13 -1.21
CA ARG A 141 -18.72 9.98 -2.66
C ARG A 141 -18.37 11.25 -3.43
N ASN A 142 -18.75 12.42 -2.91
CA ASN A 142 -18.42 13.70 -3.52
C ASN A 142 -16.90 13.97 -3.44
N SER A 143 -16.27 13.62 -2.34
CA SER A 143 -14.80 13.70 -2.18
C SER A 143 -14.09 12.79 -3.18
N ILE A 144 -14.54 11.54 -3.35
CA ILE A 144 -14.02 10.61 -4.36
C ILE A 144 -14.14 11.22 -5.78
N LYS A 145 -15.29 11.78 -6.13
CA LYS A 145 -15.51 12.44 -7.45
C LYS A 145 -14.54 13.60 -7.65
N LYS A 146 -14.37 14.44 -6.62
CA LYS A 146 -13.46 15.59 -6.66
C LYS A 146 -12.02 15.16 -6.84
N ILE A 147 -11.56 14.17 -6.05
CA ILE A 147 -10.19 13.64 -6.12
C ILE A 147 -9.93 13.04 -7.50
N LYS A 148 -10.84 12.24 -8.05
CA LYS A 148 -10.71 11.68 -9.41
C LYS A 148 -10.57 12.79 -10.47
N LYS A 149 -11.37 13.85 -10.39
CA LYS A 149 -11.26 15.00 -11.32
C LYS A 149 -9.91 15.72 -11.19
N ASP A 150 -9.38 15.83 -9.99
CA ASP A 150 -8.08 16.49 -9.78
C ASP A 150 -6.92 15.60 -10.24
N LEU A 151 -7.03 14.27 -10.08
CA LEU A 151 -6.07 13.30 -10.64
C LEU A 151 -6.02 13.36 -12.18
N GLU A 152 -7.16 13.47 -12.84
CA GLU A 152 -7.21 13.64 -14.31
C GLU A 152 -6.45 14.88 -14.79
N LYS A 153 -6.56 16.01 -14.07
CA LYS A 153 -5.79 17.21 -14.39
C LYS A 153 -4.27 16.97 -14.24
N VAL A 154 -3.86 16.27 -13.18
CA VAL A 154 -2.46 15.91 -12.96
C VAL A 154 -1.96 14.98 -14.07
N LYS A 155 -2.76 13.98 -14.47
CA LYS A 155 -2.46 13.05 -15.56
C LYS A 155 -2.22 13.79 -16.88
N THR A 156 -3.03 14.77 -17.21
CA THR A 156 -2.87 15.59 -18.43
C THR A 156 -1.54 16.34 -18.44
N SER A 157 -1.18 16.99 -17.33
CA SER A 157 0.11 17.68 -17.19
C SER A 157 1.31 16.72 -17.31
N ARG A 158 1.23 15.55 -16.66
CA ARG A 158 2.25 14.49 -16.77
C ARG A 158 2.43 14.00 -18.20
N ASN A 159 1.34 13.77 -18.93
CA ASN A 159 1.40 13.28 -20.30
C ASN A 159 2.20 14.23 -21.19
N THR A 160 2.04 15.54 -21.03
CA THR A 160 2.80 16.55 -21.79
C THR A 160 4.30 16.47 -21.49
N GLN A 161 4.68 16.34 -20.22
CA GLN A 161 6.09 16.21 -19.81
C GLN A 161 6.70 14.88 -20.25
N ARG A 162 5.93 13.80 -20.16
CA ARG A 162 6.33 12.44 -20.56
C ARG A 162 6.61 12.36 -22.06
N ASN A 163 5.73 12.88 -22.91
CA ASN A 163 5.91 12.86 -24.35
C ASN A 163 7.20 13.54 -24.81
N ARG A 164 7.65 14.58 -24.09
CA ARG A 164 8.96 15.20 -24.34
C ARG A 164 10.14 14.31 -23.96
N ARG A 165 9.99 13.48 -22.92
CA ARG A 165 11.05 12.56 -22.46
C ARG A 165 11.19 11.36 -23.39
N ILE A 166 10.08 10.70 -23.73
CA ILE A 166 10.03 9.50 -24.59
C ILE A 166 10.72 9.75 -25.92
N LYS A 167 10.52 10.93 -26.51
CA LYS A 167 11.13 11.27 -27.82
C LYS A 167 12.64 11.45 -27.78
N ASN A 168 13.24 11.72 -26.61
CA ASN A 168 14.61 12.23 -26.53
C ASN A 168 15.54 11.42 -25.62
N SER A 169 15.07 10.35 -24.98
CA SER A 169 15.89 9.54 -24.07
C SER A 169 15.43 8.09 -24.00
N PHE A 170 16.37 7.18 -23.76
CA PHE A 170 16.07 5.81 -23.38
C PHE A 170 15.59 5.79 -21.92
N ASN A 171 14.45 5.17 -21.66
CA ASN A 171 13.79 5.23 -20.38
C ASN A 171 13.84 3.88 -19.67
N ILE A 172 14.45 3.85 -18.49
CA ILE A 172 14.55 2.66 -17.63
C ILE A 172 13.64 2.86 -16.41
N SER A 173 12.90 1.84 -16.05
CA SER A 173 12.15 1.84 -14.76
C SER A 173 12.63 0.73 -13.85
N LEU A 174 12.83 1.09 -12.58
CA LEU A 174 13.13 0.12 -11.53
C LEU A 174 11.83 -0.48 -11.02
N VAL A 175 11.74 -1.80 -11.03
CA VAL A 175 10.64 -2.57 -10.46
C VAL A 175 11.21 -3.57 -9.45
N GLY A 176 10.39 -4.07 -8.56
CA GLY A 176 10.81 -5.08 -7.60
C GLY A 176 10.10 -4.94 -6.25
N TYR A 177 10.28 -5.94 -5.43
CA TYR A 177 9.66 -6.00 -4.11
C TYR A 177 10.08 -4.82 -3.22
N THR A 178 9.25 -4.50 -2.22
CA THR A 178 9.62 -3.44 -1.26
C THR A 178 10.91 -3.80 -0.54
N ASN A 179 11.73 -2.80 -0.24
CA ASN A 179 13.05 -2.96 0.39
C ASN A 179 14.08 -3.80 -0.42
N ALA A 180 13.86 -4.09 -1.70
CA ALA A 180 14.85 -4.77 -2.53
C ALA A 180 16.08 -3.92 -2.90
N GLY A 181 16.06 -2.61 -2.59
CA GLY A 181 17.15 -1.67 -2.84
C GLY A 181 17.00 -0.84 -4.11
N LYS A 182 15.78 -0.73 -4.68
CA LYS A 182 15.50 0.10 -5.86
C LYS A 182 15.99 1.53 -5.69
N SER A 183 15.60 2.19 -4.60
CA SER A 183 15.97 3.59 -4.34
C SER A 183 17.48 3.76 -4.16
N THR A 184 18.16 2.80 -3.55
CA THR A 184 19.63 2.81 -3.41
C THR A 184 20.30 2.76 -4.78
N ILE A 185 19.85 1.86 -5.66
CA ILE A 185 20.37 1.75 -7.04
C ILE A 185 20.07 3.03 -7.82
N PHE A 186 18.86 3.58 -7.68
CA PHE A 186 18.50 4.86 -8.29
C PHE A 186 19.46 5.99 -7.88
N GLU A 187 19.76 6.10 -6.60
CA GLU A 187 20.64 7.14 -6.05
C GLU A 187 22.09 6.98 -6.55
N LEU A 188 22.59 5.74 -6.56
CA LEU A 188 23.90 5.41 -7.10
C LEU A 188 24.03 5.82 -8.57
N LEU A 189 23.05 5.44 -9.40
CA LEU A 189 23.09 5.71 -10.84
C LEU A 189 22.87 7.19 -11.18
N THR A 190 22.07 7.90 -10.39
CA THR A 190 21.77 9.33 -10.63
C THR A 190 22.73 10.29 -9.93
N LYS A 191 23.64 9.77 -9.08
CA LYS A 191 24.56 10.56 -8.24
C LYS A 191 23.84 11.59 -7.37
N LYS A 192 22.63 11.27 -6.92
CA LYS A 192 21.85 12.10 -6.00
C LYS A 192 21.93 11.51 -4.60
N ASN A 193 22.50 12.28 -3.67
CA ASN A 193 22.51 11.89 -2.25
C ASN A 193 21.14 12.18 -1.64
N THR A 194 20.30 11.17 -1.54
CA THR A 194 19.10 11.18 -0.72
C THR A 194 19.23 10.02 0.27
N LEU A 195 18.88 10.24 1.53
CA LEU A 195 18.94 9.20 2.55
C LEU A 195 17.97 8.07 2.21
N SER A 196 18.50 6.95 1.74
CA SER A 196 17.71 5.71 1.63
C SER A 196 17.46 5.15 3.02
N SER A 197 16.21 4.85 3.36
CA SER A 197 15.86 4.20 4.63
C SER A 197 15.56 2.73 4.39
N ASN A 198 15.93 1.87 5.34
CA ASN A 198 15.61 0.42 5.32
C ASN A 198 14.13 0.12 5.60
N MET A 199 13.26 1.10 5.47
CA MET A 199 11.82 0.96 5.71
C MET A 199 11.09 0.53 4.44
N LEU A 200 10.00 -0.23 4.62
CA LEU A 200 9.11 -0.58 3.52
C LEU A 200 8.50 0.67 2.89
N PHE A 201 8.25 0.63 1.58
CA PHE A 201 7.67 1.75 0.82
C PHE A 201 8.43 3.08 1.00
N SER A 202 9.76 3.03 0.97
CA SER A 202 10.60 4.25 1.05
C SER A 202 10.31 5.24 -0.09
N THR A 203 9.89 4.74 -1.25
CA THR A 203 9.46 5.52 -2.41
C THR A 203 7.99 5.23 -2.71
N LEU A 204 7.15 6.26 -2.62
CA LEU A 204 5.75 6.22 -3.05
C LEU A 204 5.57 7.05 -4.32
N ASP A 205 6.12 8.24 -4.35
CA ASP A 205 6.10 9.13 -5.52
C ASP A 205 7.21 8.73 -6.51
N THR A 206 6.87 8.50 -7.78
CA THR A 206 7.86 8.19 -8.81
C THR A 206 8.93 9.26 -8.89
N ARG A 207 10.19 8.89 -8.70
CA ARG A 207 11.35 9.77 -8.87
C ARG A 207 11.98 9.50 -10.22
N ILE A 208 12.35 10.57 -10.94
CA ILE A 208 13.00 10.46 -12.23
C ILE A 208 14.37 11.15 -12.16
N GLY A 209 15.36 10.42 -12.63
CA GLY A 209 16.74 10.89 -12.71
C GLY A 209 17.32 10.75 -14.11
N LYS A 210 18.34 11.55 -14.43
CA LYS A 210 19.12 11.41 -15.66
C LYS A 210 20.35 10.57 -15.35
N VAL A 211 20.67 9.66 -16.23
CA VAL A 211 21.87 8.83 -16.17
C VAL A 211 22.69 9.06 -17.43
N HIS A 212 23.99 9.22 -17.27
CA HIS A 212 24.91 9.41 -18.38
C HIS A 212 25.75 8.13 -18.55
N PHE A 213 25.48 7.41 -19.61
CA PHE A 213 26.31 6.30 -20.06
C PHE A 213 27.21 6.80 -21.19
N GLY A 214 28.48 7.07 -20.94
CA GLY A 214 29.47 7.41 -21.98
C GLY A 214 28.87 8.15 -23.18
N ASN A 215 29.56 8.22 -24.27
CA ASN A 215 29.15 8.74 -25.58
C ASN A 215 27.70 9.24 -25.81
N SER A 216 27.29 10.30 -25.10
CA SER A 216 26.17 11.21 -25.46
C SER A 216 24.73 10.62 -25.51
N LYS A 217 24.48 9.36 -25.19
CA LYS A 217 23.10 8.85 -25.12
C LYS A 217 22.40 9.32 -23.84
N LYS A 218 21.33 10.07 -24.00
CA LYS A 218 20.49 10.52 -22.88
C LYS A 218 19.67 9.33 -22.39
N CYS A 219 19.87 8.95 -21.14
CA CYS A 219 19.08 7.92 -20.47
C CYS A 219 18.38 8.52 -19.25
N THR A 220 17.15 8.11 -19.00
CA THR A 220 16.44 8.44 -17.77
C THR A 220 16.13 7.16 -17.02
N ILE A 221 16.22 7.23 -15.71
CA ILE A 221 15.83 6.15 -14.82
C ILE A 221 14.72 6.63 -13.90
N SER A 222 13.73 5.78 -13.66
CA SER A 222 12.65 6.06 -12.73
C SER A 222 12.64 5.05 -11.58
N ASP A 223 12.56 5.55 -10.36
CA ASP A 223 12.30 4.75 -9.16
C ASP A 223 10.80 4.73 -8.88
N THR A 224 10.24 3.54 -8.73
CA THR A 224 8.79 3.33 -8.54
C THR A 224 8.48 2.79 -7.16
N VAL A 225 7.21 2.79 -6.79
CA VAL A 225 6.74 2.18 -5.56
C VAL A 225 7.13 0.70 -5.50
N GLY A 226 7.57 0.24 -4.32
CA GLY A 226 7.86 -1.18 -4.11
C GLY A 226 6.60 -2.02 -4.03
N PHE A 227 6.65 -3.21 -4.60
CA PHE A 227 5.57 -4.18 -4.51
C PHE A 227 5.63 -4.96 -3.19
N VAL A 228 4.49 -5.47 -2.75
CA VAL A 228 4.33 -6.28 -1.54
C VAL A 228 3.33 -7.39 -1.83
N ASP A 229 3.46 -8.52 -1.17
CA ASP A 229 2.47 -9.59 -1.28
C ASP A 229 1.10 -9.11 -0.80
N LYS A 230 0.03 -9.60 -1.40
CA LYS A 230 -1.36 -9.20 -1.08
C LYS A 230 -1.55 -7.67 -1.10
N LEU A 231 -1.00 -6.99 -2.12
CA LEU A 231 -1.24 -5.55 -2.27
C LEU A 231 -2.74 -5.28 -2.44
N PRO A 232 -3.36 -4.44 -1.59
CA PRO A 232 -4.80 -4.19 -1.66
C PRO A 232 -5.24 -3.63 -3.02
N THR A 233 -6.34 -4.16 -3.58
CA THR A 233 -6.86 -3.75 -4.89
C THR A 233 -7.17 -2.25 -4.97
N VAL A 234 -7.68 -1.67 -3.88
CA VAL A 234 -7.94 -0.23 -3.78
C VAL A 234 -6.67 0.61 -3.96
N LEU A 235 -5.50 0.06 -3.57
CA LEU A 235 -4.20 0.72 -3.78
C LEU A 235 -3.71 0.53 -5.21
N VAL A 236 -3.84 -0.68 -5.77
CA VAL A 236 -3.50 -0.93 -7.18
C VAL A 236 -4.27 0.04 -8.07
N ASP A 237 -5.57 0.18 -7.87
CA ASP A 237 -6.42 1.11 -8.63
C ASP A 237 -6.00 2.57 -8.46
N ALA A 238 -5.70 2.98 -7.23
CA ALA A 238 -5.29 4.35 -6.94
C ALA A 238 -3.93 4.69 -7.58
N PHE A 239 -2.99 3.74 -7.59
CA PHE A 239 -1.64 3.92 -8.14
C PHE A 239 -1.51 3.51 -9.60
N LYS A 240 -2.58 3.01 -10.22
CA LYS A 240 -2.58 2.59 -11.63
C LYS A 240 -1.96 3.65 -12.55
N ALA A 241 -2.29 4.93 -12.35
CA ALA A 241 -1.72 6.02 -13.14
C ALA A 241 -0.20 6.20 -12.94
N THR A 242 0.32 5.90 -11.76
CA THR A 242 1.76 5.90 -11.45
C THR A 242 2.45 4.69 -12.07
N LEU A 243 1.83 3.52 -11.97
CA LEU A 243 2.32 2.28 -12.56
C LEU A 243 2.21 2.28 -14.10
N GLU A 244 1.26 3.04 -14.67
CA GLU A 244 1.21 3.28 -16.13
C GLU A 244 2.50 3.90 -16.68
N GLU A 245 3.33 4.56 -15.86
CA GLU A 245 4.65 5.06 -16.26
C GLU A 245 5.55 3.91 -16.77
N LEU A 246 5.40 2.71 -16.21
CA LEU A 246 6.12 1.50 -16.61
C LEU A 246 5.83 1.12 -18.07
N LYS A 247 4.60 1.39 -18.56
CA LYS A 247 4.23 1.13 -19.97
C LYS A 247 5.09 1.90 -20.98
N TYR A 248 5.64 3.02 -20.56
CA TYR A 248 6.44 3.91 -21.41
C TYR A 248 7.95 3.73 -21.24
N SER A 249 8.36 2.80 -20.40
CA SER A 249 9.77 2.42 -20.25
C SER A 249 10.21 1.54 -21.41
N ASP A 250 11.45 1.74 -21.86
CA ASP A 250 12.09 0.92 -22.86
C ASP A 250 12.65 -0.37 -22.25
N LEU A 251 13.02 -0.31 -20.95
CA LEU A 251 13.56 -1.43 -20.19
C LEU A 251 13.06 -1.38 -18.74
N LEU A 252 12.70 -2.54 -18.20
CA LEU A 252 12.46 -2.73 -16.77
C LEU A 252 13.69 -3.35 -16.11
N LEU A 253 14.17 -2.78 -15.01
CA LEU A 253 15.17 -3.40 -14.15
C LEU A 253 14.45 -3.97 -12.93
N HIS A 254 14.33 -5.29 -12.87
CA HIS A 254 13.74 -6.00 -11.74
C HIS A 254 14.81 -6.23 -10.67
N ILE A 255 14.74 -5.42 -9.62
CA ILE A 255 15.69 -5.49 -8.50
C ILE A 255 15.20 -6.54 -7.51
N VAL A 256 16.05 -7.53 -7.27
CA VAL A 256 15.77 -8.69 -6.41
C VAL A 256 16.73 -8.67 -5.23
N ASP A 257 16.21 -8.74 -4.02
CA ASP A 257 17.01 -8.95 -2.80
C ASP A 257 17.32 -10.44 -2.65
N CYS A 258 18.48 -10.87 -3.13
CA CYS A 258 18.87 -12.28 -3.09
C CYS A 258 19.26 -12.75 -1.69
N SER A 259 19.42 -11.86 -0.71
CA SER A 259 19.67 -12.23 0.69
C SER A 259 18.41 -12.69 1.43
N ASN A 260 17.22 -12.43 0.87
CA ASN A 260 15.95 -12.86 1.47
C ASN A 260 15.65 -14.31 1.05
N PRO A 261 15.44 -15.26 1.98
CA PRO A 261 15.14 -16.65 1.63
C PRO A 261 13.89 -16.83 0.76
N ASN A 262 12.97 -15.87 0.76
CA ASN A 262 11.75 -15.88 -0.03
C ASN A 262 11.87 -15.10 -1.37
N PHE A 263 13.10 -14.83 -1.85
CA PHE A 263 13.31 -13.98 -3.03
C PHE A 263 12.63 -14.53 -4.30
N ILE A 264 12.49 -15.85 -4.45
CA ILE A 264 11.78 -16.46 -5.57
C ILE A 264 10.30 -16.06 -5.53
N ARG A 265 9.66 -16.17 -4.35
CA ARG A 265 8.26 -15.73 -4.19
C ARG A 265 8.10 -14.23 -4.46
N HIS A 266 9.09 -13.41 -4.06
CA HIS A 266 9.08 -11.98 -4.35
C HIS A 266 9.14 -11.69 -5.86
N ILE A 267 9.90 -12.49 -6.62
CA ILE A 267 9.93 -12.40 -8.09
C ILE A 267 8.55 -12.74 -8.67
N GLU A 268 7.92 -13.82 -8.19
CA GLU A 268 6.59 -14.23 -8.65
C GLU A 268 5.54 -13.14 -8.40
N VAL A 269 5.48 -12.58 -7.19
CA VAL A 269 4.54 -11.49 -6.84
C VAL A 269 4.72 -10.27 -7.75
N VAL A 270 5.97 -9.90 -8.05
CA VAL A 270 6.24 -8.78 -8.95
C VAL A 270 5.78 -9.09 -10.37
N ASN A 271 6.03 -10.31 -10.86
CA ASN A 271 5.61 -10.73 -12.20
C ASN A 271 4.09 -10.80 -12.31
N GLU A 272 3.38 -11.38 -11.33
CA GLU A 272 1.91 -11.39 -11.25
C GLU A 272 1.33 -9.97 -11.39
N LEU A 273 1.91 -8.98 -10.68
CA LEU A 273 1.47 -7.59 -10.75
C LEU A 273 1.82 -6.91 -12.08
N LEU A 274 2.93 -7.27 -12.71
CA LEU A 274 3.29 -6.78 -14.05
C LEU A 274 2.35 -7.35 -15.12
N ASP A 275 1.93 -8.61 -14.96
CA ASP A 275 0.95 -9.25 -15.85
C ASP A 275 -0.43 -8.57 -15.72
N ASP A 276 -0.88 -8.25 -14.50
CA ASP A 276 -2.11 -7.49 -14.22
C ASP A 276 -2.10 -6.07 -14.84
N LEU A 277 -0.92 -5.55 -15.15
CA LEU A 277 -0.72 -4.25 -15.79
C LEU A 277 -0.47 -4.35 -17.31
N ASP A 278 -0.58 -5.53 -17.93
CA ASP A 278 -0.26 -5.82 -19.33
C ASP A 278 1.20 -5.46 -19.68
N LEU A 279 2.14 -5.79 -18.79
CA LEU A 279 3.57 -5.47 -18.95
C LEU A 279 4.47 -6.70 -19.16
N GLU A 280 3.91 -7.90 -19.25
CA GLU A 280 4.63 -9.17 -19.40
C GLU A 280 5.54 -9.21 -20.66
N LYS A 281 5.19 -8.43 -21.70
CA LYS A 281 5.96 -8.36 -22.95
C LYS A 281 7.09 -7.33 -22.94
N LYS A 282 7.26 -6.59 -21.84
CA LYS A 282 8.34 -5.60 -21.72
C LYS A 282 9.68 -6.29 -21.55
N GLU A 283 10.71 -5.76 -22.20
CA GLU A 283 12.08 -6.19 -21.95
C GLU A 283 12.42 -5.95 -20.48
N MET A 284 12.90 -6.99 -19.81
CA MET A 284 13.21 -6.96 -18.39
C MET A 284 14.57 -7.60 -18.11
N LEU A 285 15.36 -6.94 -17.27
CA LEU A 285 16.63 -7.43 -16.77
C LEU A 285 16.55 -7.61 -15.24
N TYR A 286 16.87 -8.81 -14.78
CA TYR A 286 16.98 -9.09 -13.36
C TYR A 286 18.31 -8.60 -12.79
N VAL A 287 18.25 -7.88 -11.67
CA VAL A 287 19.41 -7.37 -10.93
C VAL A 287 19.37 -7.94 -9.51
N PHE A 288 20.20 -8.93 -9.25
CA PHE A 288 20.33 -9.53 -7.92
C PHE A 288 21.17 -8.62 -7.03
N ASN A 289 20.51 -8.05 -6.03
CA ASN A 289 21.07 -7.07 -5.11
C ASN A 289 21.32 -7.69 -3.73
N LYS A 290 22.11 -7.01 -2.90
CA LYS A 290 22.49 -7.39 -1.53
C LYS A 290 23.30 -8.69 -1.47
N ILE A 291 24.11 -8.95 -2.48
CA ILE A 291 25.01 -10.13 -2.53
C ILE A 291 26.03 -10.13 -1.38
N ASP A 292 26.35 -8.97 -0.84
CA ASP A 292 27.18 -8.77 0.36
C ASP A 292 26.59 -9.38 1.63
N LYS A 293 25.30 -9.74 1.62
CA LYS A 293 24.60 -10.41 2.74
C LYS A 293 24.43 -11.93 2.53
N LEU A 294 24.92 -12.47 1.43
CA LEU A 294 24.97 -13.91 1.20
C LEU A 294 26.20 -14.46 1.93
N ASN A 295 26.00 -15.38 2.86
CA ASN A 295 27.06 -16.12 3.55
C ASN A 295 27.49 -17.34 2.72
#